data_d46d00aa843201e3bda9e201b6ba65c9
#
_entry.id   d46d00aa843201e3bda9e201b6ba65c9
#
_cell.length_a   1.000
_cell.length_b   1.000
_cell.length_c   1.000
_cell.angle_alpha   90.00
_cell.angle_beta   90.00
_cell.angle_gamma   90.00
#
_symmetry.space_group_name_H-M   'P 1'
#
loop_
_entity.id
_entity.type
_entity.pdbx_description
1 polymer ?
#
loop_
_entity_poly.entity_id
_entity_poly.type
_entity_poly.pdbx_seq_one_letter_code
_entity_poly.pdbx_strand_id
1 'polypeptide(L)'
;MVAFSPLRPGAWLMRRLKLPGKLGWCAAQSLVAVVLAVMAAPWWLTAAACILMLYVQLVLWLTLSHDMALVARSMQQTTQGDLTAHASLQGHDEMAEMARSLDQMVYKLSAMVADIRSNAALVAHAGQSLAHGNRALADRTEQQAANLEETAASVEELSSTVQNNAHTALSADQ
;
A
#
# COMPACT_ATOMS: atom_id res chain seq x y z
N MET A 1 -12.71 2.72 -25.92
CA MET A 1 -13.43 3.93 -26.36
C MET A 1 -14.60 3.55 -27.24
N VAL A 2 -15.77 3.29 -26.67
CA VAL A 2 -16.99 3.00 -27.47
C VAL A 2 -17.90 4.21 -27.32
N ALA A 3 -17.94 5.02 -28.38
CA ALA A 3 -18.79 6.19 -28.47
C ALA A 3 -20.21 5.76 -28.80
N PHE A 4 -20.98 5.24 -27.82
CA PHE A 4 -22.42 5.11 -27.94
C PHE A 4 -23.06 6.47 -27.62
N SER A 5 -23.15 7.36 -28.62
CA SER A 5 -23.71 8.70 -28.48
C SER A 5 -25.19 8.75 -28.02
N PRO A 6 -26.09 7.78 -28.28
CA PRO A 6 -27.46 7.84 -27.81
C PRO A 6 -27.67 7.51 -26.33
N LEU A 7 -26.68 6.87 -25.66
CA LEU A 7 -26.79 6.49 -24.25
C LEU A 7 -26.30 7.58 -23.26
N ARG A 8 -25.70 8.66 -23.76
CA ARG A 8 -25.14 9.75 -22.94
C ARG A 8 -26.13 10.43 -21.97
N PRO A 9 -27.36 10.79 -22.39
CA PRO A 9 -28.27 11.46 -21.47
C PRO A 9 -28.75 10.52 -20.33
N GLY A 10 -29.00 9.25 -20.64
CA GLY A 10 -29.39 8.28 -19.62
C GLY A 10 -28.25 7.97 -18.64
N ALA A 11 -27.02 7.79 -19.13
CA ALA A 11 -25.85 7.54 -18.30
C ALA A 11 -25.50 8.73 -17.39
N TRP A 12 -25.67 9.97 -17.86
CA TRP A 12 -25.45 11.18 -17.06
C TRP A 12 -26.45 11.28 -15.90
N LEU A 13 -27.73 10.97 -16.14
CA LEU A 13 -28.76 10.98 -15.11
C LEU A 13 -28.50 9.88 -14.07
N MET A 14 -28.13 8.68 -14.53
CA MET A 14 -27.85 7.52 -13.66
C MET A 14 -26.64 7.76 -12.75
N ARG A 15 -25.62 8.51 -13.17
CA ARG A 15 -24.45 8.84 -12.34
C ARG A 15 -24.71 9.88 -11.25
N ARG A 16 -25.83 10.60 -11.30
CA ARG A 16 -26.26 11.54 -10.26
C ARG A 16 -27.13 10.91 -9.18
N LEU A 17 -27.82 9.80 -9.51
CA LEU A 17 -28.73 9.14 -8.59
C LEU A 17 -27.98 8.07 -7.78
N LYS A 18 -28.23 8.04 -6.48
CA LYS A 18 -27.82 6.93 -5.61
C LYS A 18 -28.55 5.64 -5.97
N LEU A 19 -27.99 4.50 -5.59
CA LEU A 19 -28.53 3.18 -5.92
C LEU A 19 -30.05 3.02 -5.60
N PRO A 20 -30.53 3.43 -4.40
CA PRO A 20 -31.97 3.38 -4.12
C PRO A 20 -32.80 4.28 -5.05
N GLY A 21 -32.29 5.42 -5.47
CA GLY A 21 -32.95 6.28 -6.45
C GLY A 21 -33.02 5.65 -7.84
N LYS A 22 -31.96 4.96 -8.28
CA LYS A 22 -31.93 4.22 -9.55
C LYS A 22 -32.96 3.10 -9.56
N LEU A 23 -33.02 2.30 -8.47
CA LEU A 23 -33.98 1.20 -8.31
C LEU A 23 -35.42 1.73 -8.18
N GLY A 24 -35.63 2.81 -7.43
CA GLY A 24 -36.94 3.46 -7.31
C GLY A 24 -37.45 3.99 -8.64
N TRP A 25 -36.59 4.56 -9.48
CA TRP A 25 -36.95 5.01 -10.82
C TRP A 25 -37.33 3.84 -11.73
N CYS A 26 -36.59 2.74 -11.70
CA CYS A 26 -36.94 1.53 -12.45
C CYS A 26 -38.28 0.93 -11.97
N ALA A 27 -38.51 0.89 -10.66
CA ALA A 27 -39.77 0.41 -10.09
C ALA A 27 -40.96 1.33 -10.48
N ALA A 28 -40.79 2.63 -10.43
CA ALA A 28 -41.82 3.58 -10.84
C ALA A 28 -42.21 3.45 -12.32
N GLN A 29 -41.22 3.26 -13.20
CA GLN A 29 -41.49 3.03 -14.62
C GLN A 29 -42.22 1.69 -14.89
N SER A 30 -41.85 0.62 -14.17
CA SER A 30 -42.56 -0.67 -14.30
C SER A 30 -43.97 -0.58 -13.83
N LEU A 31 -44.24 0.16 -12.75
CA LEU A 31 -45.57 0.38 -12.24
C LEU A 31 -46.46 1.17 -13.23
N VAL A 32 -45.88 2.22 -13.85
CA VAL A 32 -46.57 3.02 -14.89
C VAL A 32 -46.90 2.16 -16.10
N ALA A 33 -46.01 1.30 -16.57
CA ALA A 33 -46.26 0.40 -17.69
C ALA A 33 -47.40 -0.60 -17.39
N VAL A 34 -47.42 -1.17 -16.17
CA VAL A 34 -48.50 -2.08 -15.73
C VAL A 34 -49.84 -1.33 -15.63
N VAL A 35 -49.89 -0.14 -15.07
CA VAL A 35 -51.11 0.68 -14.96
C VAL A 35 -51.66 1.03 -16.33
N LEU A 36 -50.81 1.43 -17.28
CA LEU A 36 -51.25 1.70 -18.67
C LEU A 36 -51.79 0.43 -19.36
N ALA A 37 -51.21 -0.71 -19.11
CA ALA A 37 -51.69 -1.99 -19.65
C ALA A 37 -53.07 -2.37 -19.06
N VAL A 38 -53.30 -2.16 -17.76
CA VAL A 38 -54.56 -2.46 -17.07
C VAL A 38 -55.67 -1.50 -17.45
N MET A 39 -55.34 -0.22 -17.68
CA MET A 39 -56.30 0.85 -18.06
C MET A 39 -56.77 0.77 -19.53
N ALA A 40 -56.45 -0.34 -20.25
CA ALA A 40 -56.79 -0.51 -21.68
C ALA A 40 -56.34 0.67 -22.56
N ALA A 41 -55.21 1.30 -22.23
CA ALA A 41 -54.60 2.34 -23.03
C ALA A 41 -54.33 1.85 -24.47
N PRO A 42 -54.31 2.76 -25.48
CA PRO A 42 -54.03 2.37 -26.85
C PRO A 42 -52.64 1.67 -26.93
N TRP A 43 -52.56 0.58 -27.72
CA TRP A 43 -51.41 -0.33 -27.80
C TRP A 43 -50.07 0.38 -28.08
N TRP A 44 -50.05 1.49 -28.79
CA TRP A 44 -48.86 2.28 -29.08
C TRP A 44 -48.28 3.00 -27.82
N LEU A 45 -49.10 3.39 -26.86
CA LEU A 45 -48.65 3.96 -25.58
C LEU A 45 -48.00 2.92 -24.69
N THR A 46 -48.57 1.73 -24.60
CA THR A 46 -48.01 0.62 -23.85
C THR A 46 -46.67 0.16 -24.47
N ALA A 47 -46.62 0.08 -25.82
CA ALA A 47 -45.39 -0.24 -26.53
C ALA A 47 -44.28 0.81 -26.28
N ALA A 48 -44.60 2.11 -26.32
CA ALA A 48 -43.63 3.19 -26.03
C ALA A 48 -43.12 3.13 -24.58
N ALA A 49 -43.97 2.86 -23.60
CA ALA A 49 -43.60 2.70 -22.20
C ALA A 49 -42.67 1.49 -22.00
N CYS A 50 -42.93 0.36 -22.65
CA CYS A 50 -42.08 -0.82 -22.60
C CYS A 50 -40.70 -0.54 -23.22
N ILE A 51 -40.62 0.11 -24.35
CA ILE A 51 -39.36 0.49 -25.00
C ILE A 51 -38.50 1.41 -24.08
N LEU A 52 -39.16 2.43 -23.48
CA LEU A 52 -38.49 3.32 -22.55
C LEU A 52 -37.97 2.59 -21.32
N MET A 53 -38.76 1.69 -20.75
CA MET A 53 -38.37 0.84 -19.63
C MET A 53 -37.15 -0.02 -19.98
N LEU A 54 -37.16 -0.74 -21.10
CA LEU A 54 -36.05 -1.55 -21.57
C LEU A 54 -34.78 -0.71 -21.80
N TYR A 55 -34.93 0.47 -22.38
CA TYR A 55 -33.81 1.42 -22.56
C TYR A 55 -33.16 1.80 -21.23
N VAL A 56 -33.94 2.24 -20.23
CA VAL A 56 -33.43 2.65 -18.92
C VAL A 56 -32.78 1.48 -18.19
N GLN A 57 -33.39 0.28 -18.27
CA GLN A 57 -32.85 -0.92 -17.65
C GLN A 57 -31.50 -1.34 -18.29
N LEU A 58 -31.40 -1.25 -19.62
CA LEU A 58 -30.18 -1.52 -20.34
C LEU A 58 -29.05 -0.54 -19.98
N VAL A 59 -29.38 0.76 -19.92
CA VAL A 59 -28.42 1.79 -19.52
C VAL A 59 -27.92 1.57 -18.10
N LEU A 60 -28.82 1.25 -17.16
CA LEU A 60 -28.46 0.96 -15.78
C LEU A 60 -27.54 -0.26 -15.70
N TRP A 61 -27.88 -1.34 -16.40
CA TRP A 61 -27.09 -2.56 -16.41
C TRP A 61 -25.67 -2.35 -16.99
N LEU A 62 -25.56 -1.63 -18.11
CA LEU A 62 -24.29 -1.33 -18.75
C LEU A 62 -23.41 -0.42 -17.90
N THR A 63 -23.97 0.65 -17.29
CA THR A 63 -23.19 1.55 -16.43
C THR A 63 -22.72 0.85 -15.17
N LEU A 64 -23.59 0.11 -14.49
CA LEU A 64 -23.25 -0.59 -13.26
C LEU A 64 -22.19 -1.68 -13.51
N SER A 65 -22.38 -2.48 -14.56
CA SER A 65 -21.43 -3.54 -14.92
C SER A 65 -20.06 -2.97 -15.28
N HIS A 66 -20.02 -1.84 -15.99
CA HIS A 66 -18.77 -1.19 -16.35
C HIS A 66 -18.03 -0.64 -15.11
N ASP A 67 -18.75 0.05 -14.24
CA ASP A 67 -18.18 0.68 -13.05
C ASP A 67 -17.71 -0.37 -12.04
N MET A 68 -18.48 -1.46 -11.85
CA MET A 68 -18.02 -2.61 -11.05
C MET A 68 -16.77 -3.28 -11.63
N ALA A 69 -16.70 -3.44 -12.95
CA ALA A 69 -15.52 -4.03 -13.58
C ALA A 69 -14.26 -3.17 -13.42
N LEU A 70 -14.38 -1.85 -13.43
CA LEU A 70 -13.27 -0.94 -13.17
C LEU A 70 -12.75 -1.06 -11.73
N VAL A 71 -13.66 -1.03 -10.75
CA VAL A 71 -13.28 -1.18 -9.32
C VAL A 71 -12.65 -2.56 -9.09
N ALA A 72 -13.23 -3.63 -9.64
CA ALA A 72 -12.70 -4.99 -9.51
C ALA A 72 -11.29 -5.12 -10.12
N ARG A 73 -11.04 -4.51 -11.28
CA ARG A 73 -9.71 -4.51 -11.91
C ARG A 73 -8.68 -3.77 -11.07
N SER A 74 -9.01 -2.57 -10.58
CA SER A 74 -8.10 -1.81 -9.71
C SER A 74 -7.79 -2.58 -8.42
N MET A 75 -8.80 -3.23 -7.82
CA MET A 75 -8.61 -4.08 -6.66
C MET A 75 -7.70 -5.28 -6.95
N GLN A 76 -7.89 -5.93 -8.11
CA GLN A 76 -7.04 -7.03 -8.54
C GLN A 76 -5.59 -6.60 -8.79
N GLN A 77 -5.35 -5.45 -9.41
CA GLN A 77 -4.01 -4.88 -9.59
C GLN A 77 -3.34 -4.61 -8.24
N THR A 78 -4.07 -4.02 -7.30
CA THR A 78 -3.58 -3.78 -5.94
C THR A 78 -3.20 -5.08 -5.22
N THR A 79 -3.98 -6.16 -5.35
CA THR A 79 -3.63 -7.48 -4.77
C THR A 79 -2.40 -8.12 -5.42
N GLN A 80 -2.06 -7.74 -6.64
CA GLN A 80 -0.84 -8.15 -7.33
C GLN A 80 0.37 -7.29 -6.97
N GLY A 81 0.19 -6.32 -6.07
CA GLY A 81 1.25 -5.44 -5.59
C GLY A 81 1.43 -4.15 -6.42
N ASP A 82 0.58 -3.90 -7.40
CA ASP A 82 0.57 -2.63 -8.13
C ASP A 82 -0.19 -1.56 -7.32
N LEU A 83 0.57 -0.76 -6.59
CA LEU A 83 0.06 0.35 -5.79
C LEU A 83 -0.04 1.67 -6.59
N THR A 84 0.08 1.61 -7.91
CA THR A 84 -0.12 2.77 -8.80
C THR A 84 -1.50 2.76 -9.48
N ALA A 85 -2.25 1.67 -9.34
CA ALA A 85 -3.56 1.51 -9.91
C ALA A 85 -4.59 2.43 -9.24
N HIS A 86 -5.33 3.18 -10.04
CA HIS A 86 -6.39 4.08 -9.58
C HIS A 86 -7.73 3.70 -10.19
N ALA A 87 -8.77 3.65 -9.35
CA ALA A 87 -10.14 3.43 -9.78
C ALA A 87 -10.84 4.78 -10.04
N SER A 88 -10.43 5.54 -11.08
CA SER A 88 -10.99 6.85 -11.36
C SER A 88 -12.42 6.73 -11.91
N LEU A 89 -13.43 6.72 -11.03
CA LEU A 89 -14.84 6.84 -11.38
C LEU A 89 -15.34 8.27 -11.15
N GLN A 90 -15.90 8.86 -12.21
CA GLN A 90 -16.54 10.17 -12.13
C GLN A 90 -18.02 10.00 -11.77
N GLY A 91 -18.42 10.45 -10.58
CA GLY A 91 -19.80 10.38 -10.12
C GLY A 91 -19.94 10.74 -8.64
N HIS A 92 -21.20 10.76 -8.18
CA HIS A 92 -21.56 11.00 -6.77
C HIS A 92 -22.38 9.82 -6.21
N ASP A 93 -22.37 8.71 -6.91
CA ASP A 93 -23.04 7.48 -6.51
C ASP A 93 -22.14 6.60 -5.63
N GLU A 94 -22.68 5.51 -5.14
CA GLU A 94 -22.02 4.58 -4.24
C GLU A 94 -20.78 3.90 -4.88
N MET A 95 -20.80 3.71 -6.21
CA MET A 95 -19.66 3.16 -6.94
C MET A 95 -18.47 4.13 -6.96
N ALA A 96 -18.74 5.41 -7.16
CA ALA A 96 -17.71 6.44 -7.10
C ALA A 96 -17.17 6.62 -5.67
N GLU A 97 -18.02 6.46 -4.63
CA GLU A 97 -17.58 6.49 -3.23
C GLU A 97 -16.68 5.29 -2.91
N MET A 98 -17.05 4.09 -3.38
CA MET A 98 -16.25 2.88 -3.23
C MET A 98 -14.90 3.00 -3.95
N ALA A 99 -14.88 3.57 -5.16
CA ALA A 99 -13.64 3.84 -5.89
C ALA A 99 -12.72 4.80 -5.12
N ARG A 100 -13.28 5.90 -4.58
CA ARG A 100 -12.48 6.83 -3.74
C ARG A 100 -11.93 6.18 -2.49
N SER A 101 -12.70 5.33 -1.82
CA SER A 101 -12.26 4.58 -0.65
C SER A 101 -11.14 3.61 -0.99
N LEU A 102 -11.22 2.94 -2.15
CA LEU A 102 -10.16 2.08 -2.67
C LEU A 102 -8.89 2.88 -2.96
N ASP A 103 -8.99 4.02 -3.65
CA ASP A 103 -7.84 4.89 -3.93
C ASP A 103 -7.17 5.39 -2.64
N GLN A 104 -7.94 5.75 -1.62
CA GLN A 104 -7.39 6.11 -0.30
C GLN A 104 -6.67 4.95 0.38
N MET A 105 -7.20 3.73 0.26
CA MET A 105 -6.53 2.52 0.78
C MET A 105 -5.21 2.28 0.06
N VAL A 106 -5.20 2.33 -1.28
CA VAL A 106 -3.98 2.17 -2.10
C VAL A 106 -2.94 3.23 -1.74
N TYR A 107 -3.36 4.49 -1.59
CA TYR A 107 -2.47 5.58 -1.18
C TYR A 107 -1.82 5.31 0.20
N LYS A 108 -2.60 4.88 1.19
CA LYS A 108 -2.08 4.54 2.53
C LYS A 108 -1.11 3.35 2.47
N LEU A 109 -1.43 2.32 1.69
CA LEU A 109 -0.55 1.17 1.50
C LEU A 109 0.77 1.59 0.82
N SER A 110 0.71 2.44 -0.20
CA SER A 110 1.90 2.98 -0.87
C SER A 110 2.79 3.76 0.10
N ALA A 111 2.20 4.61 0.95
CA ALA A 111 2.93 5.34 1.98
C ALA A 111 3.60 4.39 2.99
N MET A 112 2.88 3.37 3.48
CA MET A 112 3.46 2.37 4.39
C MET A 112 4.63 1.62 3.75
N VAL A 113 4.53 1.24 2.47
CA VAL A 113 5.62 0.57 1.75
C VAL A 113 6.83 1.50 1.59
N ALA A 114 6.61 2.78 1.33
CA ALA A 114 7.69 3.77 1.27
C ALA A 114 8.40 3.92 2.63
N ASP A 115 7.65 3.99 3.72
CA ASP A 115 8.20 4.05 5.09
C ASP A 115 8.99 2.78 5.44
N ILE A 116 8.47 1.60 5.11
CA ILE A 116 9.17 0.33 5.32
C ILE A 116 10.49 0.30 4.56
N ARG A 117 10.51 0.74 3.29
CA ARG A 117 11.75 0.82 2.49
C ARG A 117 12.76 1.78 3.09
N SER A 118 12.32 2.94 3.56
CA SER A 118 13.17 3.92 4.24
C SER A 118 13.77 3.34 5.53
N ASN A 119 12.95 2.72 6.36
CA ASN A 119 13.41 2.08 7.59
C ASN A 119 14.38 0.91 7.32
N ALA A 120 14.11 0.09 6.31
CA ALA A 120 15.01 -0.99 5.91
C ALA A 120 16.39 -0.46 5.46
N ALA A 121 16.43 0.66 4.73
CA ALA A 121 17.68 1.31 4.35
C ALA A 121 18.46 1.83 5.57
N LEU A 122 17.77 2.42 6.55
CA LEU A 122 18.39 2.86 7.81
C LEU A 122 18.97 1.68 8.60
N VAL A 123 18.23 0.57 8.71
CA VAL A 123 18.71 -0.65 9.39
C VAL A 123 19.94 -1.23 8.68
N ALA A 124 19.92 -1.27 7.34
CA ALA A 124 21.08 -1.72 6.56
C ALA A 124 22.31 -0.84 6.80
N HIS A 125 22.14 0.48 6.81
CA HIS A 125 23.22 1.42 7.10
C HIS A 125 23.76 1.27 8.54
N ALA A 126 22.88 1.12 9.53
CA ALA A 126 23.27 0.86 10.90
C ALA A 126 24.05 -0.47 11.05
N GLY A 127 23.61 -1.51 10.34
CA GLY A 127 24.31 -2.80 10.28
C GLY A 127 25.73 -2.68 9.70
N GLN A 128 25.89 -1.92 8.63
CA GLN A 128 27.24 -1.64 8.07
C GLN A 128 28.12 -0.85 9.04
N SER A 129 27.58 0.16 9.70
CA SER A 129 28.33 0.94 10.70
C SER A 129 28.75 0.08 11.88
N LEU A 130 27.87 -0.82 12.34
CA LEU A 130 28.19 -1.78 13.41
C LEU A 130 29.29 -2.76 12.99
N ALA A 131 29.24 -3.25 11.75
CA ALA A 131 30.27 -4.15 11.21
C ALA A 131 31.65 -3.46 11.13
N HIS A 132 31.69 -2.17 10.74
CA HIS A 132 32.91 -1.38 10.76
C HIS A 132 33.41 -1.13 12.18
N GLY A 133 32.53 -0.78 13.11
CA GLY A 133 32.87 -0.61 14.52
C GLY A 133 33.43 -1.88 15.16
N ASN A 134 32.84 -3.02 14.86
CA ASN A 134 33.34 -4.31 15.36
C ASN A 134 34.72 -4.69 14.81
N ARG A 135 35.03 -4.39 13.54
CA ARG A 135 36.38 -4.58 12.99
C ARG A 135 37.40 -3.69 13.72
N ALA A 136 37.10 -2.41 13.84
CA ALA A 136 37.98 -1.47 14.57
C ALA A 136 38.18 -1.89 16.03
N LEU A 137 37.14 -2.46 16.67
CA LEU A 137 37.27 -2.99 18.03
C LEU A 137 38.18 -4.24 18.09
N ALA A 138 38.04 -5.16 17.10
CA ALA A 138 38.91 -6.33 16.99
C ALA A 138 40.38 -5.92 16.81
N ASP A 139 40.68 -4.99 15.90
CA ASP A 139 42.05 -4.48 15.66
C ASP A 139 42.64 -3.84 16.95
N ARG A 140 41.83 -3.06 17.67
CA ARG A 140 42.25 -2.50 18.95
C ARG A 140 42.49 -3.55 20.03
N THR A 141 41.68 -4.59 20.05
CA THR A 141 41.83 -5.70 21.00
C THR A 141 43.12 -6.48 20.74
N GLU A 142 43.45 -6.76 19.48
CA GLU A 142 44.71 -7.38 19.09
C GLU A 142 45.91 -6.50 19.48
N GLN A 143 45.84 -5.21 19.24
CA GLN A 143 46.91 -4.28 19.63
C GLN A 143 47.06 -4.18 21.14
N GLN A 144 45.95 -4.23 21.90
CA GLN A 144 46.01 -4.28 23.36
C GLN A 144 46.64 -5.59 23.86
N ALA A 145 46.32 -6.72 23.24
CA ALA A 145 46.95 -7.97 23.59
C ALA A 145 48.48 -7.94 23.38
N ALA A 146 48.95 -7.45 22.23
CA ALA A 146 50.37 -7.28 21.96
C ALA A 146 51.07 -6.35 22.97
N ASN A 147 50.45 -5.21 23.32
CA ASN A 147 50.97 -4.30 24.32
C ASN A 147 51.03 -4.93 25.73
N LEU A 148 50.07 -5.78 26.06
CA LEU A 148 50.05 -6.52 27.32
C LEU A 148 51.18 -7.58 27.38
N GLU A 149 51.45 -8.27 26.27
CA GLU A 149 52.58 -9.23 26.15
C GLU A 149 53.94 -8.50 26.35
N GLU A 150 54.10 -7.33 25.69
CA GLU A 150 55.32 -6.51 25.87
C GLU A 150 55.46 -5.99 27.32
N THR A 151 54.33 -5.56 27.93
CA THR A 151 54.32 -5.13 29.32
C THR A 151 54.70 -6.29 30.27
N ALA A 152 54.17 -7.51 30.03
CA ALA A 152 54.47 -8.68 30.83
C ALA A 152 55.96 -9.06 30.72
N ALA A 153 56.54 -9.04 29.52
CA ALA A 153 57.98 -9.27 29.33
C ALA A 153 58.83 -8.22 30.07
N SER A 154 58.43 -6.94 30.02
CA SER A 154 59.14 -5.89 30.74
C SER A 154 59.07 -6.05 32.27
N VAL A 155 57.93 -6.54 32.78
CA VAL A 155 57.79 -6.82 34.24
C VAL A 155 58.65 -8.01 34.66
N GLU A 156 58.76 -9.08 33.81
CA GLU A 156 59.66 -10.19 34.08
C GLU A 156 61.13 -9.75 34.11
N GLU A 157 61.56 -8.92 33.15
CA GLU A 157 62.91 -8.37 33.12
C GLU A 157 63.23 -7.51 34.35
N LEU A 158 62.28 -6.64 34.74
CA LEU A 158 62.38 -5.86 35.97
C LEU A 158 62.48 -6.74 37.21
N SER A 159 61.67 -7.77 37.31
CA SER A 159 61.73 -8.73 38.42
C SER A 159 63.08 -9.42 38.51
N SER A 160 63.66 -9.88 37.40
CA SER A 160 64.99 -10.44 37.32
C SER A 160 66.06 -9.45 37.74
N THR A 161 65.96 -8.20 37.28
CA THR A 161 66.90 -7.13 37.64
C THR A 161 66.85 -6.80 39.15
N VAL A 162 65.65 -6.75 39.73
CA VAL A 162 65.47 -6.54 41.18
C VAL A 162 66.08 -7.69 42.00
N GLN A 163 65.92 -8.94 41.58
CA GLN A 163 66.52 -10.11 42.22
C GLN A 163 68.04 -10.06 42.15
N ASN A 164 68.60 -9.75 40.99
CA ASN A 164 70.05 -9.56 40.81
C ASN A 164 70.63 -8.44 41.68
N ASN A 165 69.91 -7.32 41.76
CA ASN A 165 70.34 -6.20 42.62
C ASN A 165 70.31 -6.56 44.11
N ALA A 166 69.28 -7.29 44.56
CA ALA A 166 69.20 -7.80 45.93
C ALA A 166 70.33 -8.75 46.26
N HIS A 167 70.67 -9.66 45.33
CA HIS A 167 71.81 -10.59 45.51
C HIS A 167 73.14 -9.82 45.55
N THR A 168 73.31 -8.85 44.67
CA THR A 168 74.54 -8.02 44.65
C THR A 168 74.68 -7.20 45.92
N ALA A 169 73.63 -6.62 46.47
CA ALA A 169 73.61 -5.91 47.72
C ALA A 169 73.99 -6.80 48.92
N LEU A 170 73.44 -8.03 48.95
CA LEU A 170 73.80 -9.00 50.01
C LEU A 170 75.25 -9.45 49.94
N SER A 171 75.85 -9.60 48.74
CA SER A 171 77.26 -9.95 48.57
C SER A 171 78.23 -8.77 48.83
N ALA A 172 77.78 -7.55 48.79
CA ALA A 172 78.61 -6.37 49.13
C ALA A 172 78.68 -6.06 50.66
N ASP A 173 77.80 -6.66 51.44
CA ASP A 173 77.70 -6.51 52.88
C ASP A 173 78.47 -7.59 53.66
N GLN A 174 79.14 -8.50 52.92
CA GLN A 174 80.09 -9.50 53.44
C GLN A 174 81.55 -9.10 53.20
#